data_5636b3b00b7514b30dbd85638d6519e7
#
_entry.id   5636b3b00b7514b30dbd85638d6519e7
#
_cell.length_a   1.000
_cell.length_b   1.000
_cell.length_c   1.000
_cell.angle_alpha   90.00
_cell.angle_beta   90.00
_cell.angle_gamma   90.00
#
_symmetry.space_group_name_H-M   'P 1'
#
loop_
_entity.id
_entity.type
_entity.pdbx_description
1 polymer ?
#
loop_
_entity_poly.entity_id
_entity_poly.type
_entity_poly.pdbx_seq_one_letter_code
_entity_poly.pdbx_strand_id
1 'polypeptide(L)'
;DIAFTDKEMYELKIAAWLHDCGKVTTPEFVVDKSTKLETIYDRVHEVETRFGVIKRDAEITRLKKELKIERNESLSLEEKSDKIKALQREYRKTVRILKSDLEFVKESNVGGEFMSGDKKDHVHQIANYRWKPNGKMENFLSEDEIYNLTIPRGTLTPEERKVINDHIVV
;
A
#
# COMPACT_ATOMS: atom_id res chain seq x y z
N ASP A 1 29.84 -25.29 -32.46
CA ASP A 1 30.54 -24.82 -31.23
C ASP A 1 31.13 -23.44 -31.53
N ILE A 2 30.69 -22.45 -30.78
CA ILE A 2 31.27 -21.10 -30.84
C ILE A 2 32.47 -21.12 -29.91
N ALA A 3 33.68 -21.05 -30.48
CA ALA A 3 34.93 -20.95 -29.70
C ALA A 3 35.38 -19.52 -29.75
N PHE A 4 35.56 -18.90 -28.58
CA PHE A 4 36.10 -17.56 -28.44
C PHE A 4 37.63 -17.64 -28.37
N THR A 5 38.30 -16.68 -28.97
CA THR A 5 39.76 -16.46 -28.80
C THR A 5 40.04 -15.92 -27.38
N ASP A 6 41.26 -16.05 -26.92
CA ASP A 6 41.70 -15.49 -25.60
C ASP A 6 41.44 -13.98 -25.50
N LYS A 7 41.58 -13.26 -26.60
CA LYS A 7 41.27 -11.82 -26.66
C LYS A 7 39.78 -11.54 -26.48
N GLU A 8 38.90 -12.26 -27.17
CA GLU A 8 37.47 -12.11 -27.06
C GLU A 8 36.97 -12.51 -25.65
N MET A 9 37.58 -13.56 -25.05
CA MET A 9 37.32 -13.94 -23.67
C MET A 9 37.72 -12.85 -22.67
N TYR A 10 38.84 -12.17 -22.91
CA TYR A 10 39.26 -11.05 -22.09
C TYR A 10 38.34 -9.84 -22.23
N GLU A 11 37.93 -9.50 -23.45
CA GLU A 11 36.97 -8.42 -23.72
C GLU A 11 35.63 -8.71 -23.08
N LEU A 12 35.09 -9.94 -23.17
CA LEU A 12 33.86 -10.39 -22.51
C LEU A 12 33.98 -10.27 -20.98
N LYS A 13 35.12 -10.63 -20.41
CA LYS A 13 35.35 -10.51 -18.97
C LYS A 13 35.34 -9.06 -18.50
N ILE A 14 36.00 -8.15 -19.25
CA ILE A 14 36.00 -6.70 -18.94
C ILE A 14 34.59 -6.15 -19.12
N ALA A 15 33.87 -6.49 -20.19
CA ALA A 15 32.49 -6.08 -20.40
C ALA A 15 31.57 -6.57 -19.25
N ALA A 16 31.74 -7.83 -18.81
CA ALA A 16 31.01 -8.39 -17.67
C ALA A 16 31.31 -7.71 -16.32
N TRP A 17 32.50 -7.15 -16.14
CA TRP A 17 32.83 -6.36 -14.93
C TRP A 17 32.29 -4.95 -14.98
N LEU A 18 32.26 -4.36 -16.17
CA LEU A 18 31.89 -2.94 -16.35
C LEU A 18 30.40 -2.74 -16.66
N HIS A 19 29.65 -3.82 -16.96
CA HIS A 19 28.24 -3.68 -17.38
C HIS A 19 27.34 -2.95 -16.38
N ASP A 20 27.70 -2.98 -15.10
CA ASP A 20 26.95 -2.36 -14.00
C ASP A 20 27.59 -1.10 -13.42
N CYS A 21 28.76 -0.66 -13.96
CA CYS A 21 29.46 0.49 -13.40
C CYS A 21 28.63 1.78 -13.46
N GLY A 22 27.72 1.93 -14.44
CA GLY A 22 26.81 3.04 -14.53
C GLY A 22 25.76 3.12 -13.41
N LYS A 23 25.52 2.02 -12.69
CA LYS A 23 24.61 2.02 -11.54
C LYS A 23 25.08 2.91 -10.39
N VAL A 24 26.38 3.18 -10.29
CA VAL A 24 26.95 4.09 -9.27
C VAL A 24 26.39 5.51 -9.39
N THR A 25 25.95 5.92 -10.57
CA THR A 25 25.31 7.22 -10.82
C THR A 25 23.81 7.19 -10.66
N THR A 26 23.20 6.02 -10.48
CA THR A 26 21.75 5.88 -10.29
C THR A 26 21.39 6.20 -8.84
N PRO A 27 20.34 6.98 -8.57
CA PRO A 27 19.91 7.28 -7.21
C PRO A 27 19.65 6.01 -6.39
N GLU A 28 20.20 5.94 -5.19
CA GLU A 28 20.11 4.78 -4.29
C GLU A 28 18.68 4.33 -4.03
N PHE A 29 17.76 5.28 -3.81
CA PHE A 29 16.35 5.00 -3.58
C PHE A 29 15.63 4.33 -4.75
N VAL A 30 16.22 4.35 -5.95
CA VAL A 30 15.69 3.64 -7.12
C VAL A 30 16.33 2.26 -7.24
N VAL A 31 17.65 2.14 -7.00
CA VAL A 31 18.41 0.89 -7.09
C VAL A 31 17.96 -0.10 -6.02
N ASP A 32 17.78 0.39 -4.80
CA ASP A 32 17.50 -0.43 -3.61
C ASP A 32 16.00 -0.57 -3.32
N LYS A 33 15.12 0.02 -4.14
CA LYS A 33 13.66 0.01 -3.93
C LYS A 33 13.12 -1.42 -3.87
N SER A 34 12.78 -1.87 -2.67
CA SER A 34 12.30 -3.23 -2.40
C SER A 34 10.76 -3.35 -2.42
N THR A 35 10.05 -2.26 -2.13
CA THR A 35 8.58 -2.22 -2.11
C THR A 35 8.02 -1.07 -2.94
N LYS A 36 6.74 -1.17 -3.33
CA LYS A 36 6.10 -0.16 -4.19
C LYS A 36 6.00 1.22 -3.53
N LEU A 37 5.71 1.28 -2.23
CA LEU A 37 5.58 2.52 -1.47
C LEU A 37 6.90 3.03 -0.91
N GLU A 38 8.00 2.35 -1.15
CA GLU A 38 9.32 2.77 -0.69
C GLU A 38 9.84 3.97 -1.49
N THR A 39 10.40 4.93 -0.77
CA THR A 39 11.17 6.06 -1.27
C THR A 39 12.47 6.13 -0.46
N ILE A 40 12.56 7.00 0.55
CA ILE A 40 13.61 6.98 1.57
C ILE A 40 13.29 5.93 2.65
N TYR A 41 12.01 5.65 2.87
CA TYR A 41 11.46 4.60 3.75
C TYR A 41 10.15 4.06 3.19
N ASP A 42 9.73 2.88 3.65
CA ASP A 42 8.47 2.28 3.21
C ASP A 42 7.26 2.94 3.89
N ARG A 43 6.48 3.66 3.10
CA ARG A 43 5.28 4.38 3.55
C ARG A 43 4.08 3.47 3.89
N VAL A 44 4.20 2.16 3.72
CA VAL A 44 3.15 1.21 4.14
C VAL A 44 2.79 1.37 5.61
N HIS A 45 3.76 1.73 6.45
CA HIS A 45 3.54 1.98 7.88
C HIS A 45 2.65 3.20 8.16
N GLU A 46 2.72 4.23 7.30
CA GLU A 46 1.79 5.37 7.38
C GLU A 46 0.38 4.95 7.01
N VAL A 47 0.23 4.15 5.95
CA VAL A 47 -1.07 3.60 5.54
C VAL A 47 -1.66 2.73 6.65
N GLU A 48 -0.85 1.86 7.26
CA GLU A 48 -1.25 1.05 8.42
C GLU A 48 -1.76 1.92 9.59
N THR A 49 -1.05 3.02 9.87
CA THR A 49 -1.48 3.98 10.90
C THR A 49 -2.83 4.61 10.57
N ARG A 50 -3.08 4.99 9.31
CA ARG A 50 -4.37 5.52 8.84
C ARG A 50 -5.50 4.50 9.03
N PHE A 51 -5.28 3.21 8.72
CA PHE A 51 -6.24 2.13 9.03
C PHE A 51 -6.51 2.03 10.53
N GLY A 52 -5.49 2.18 11.36
CA GLY A 52 -5.63 2.22 12.82
C GLY A 52 -6.54 3.36 13.29
N VAL A 53 -6.40 4.55 12.69
CA VAL A 53 -7.24 5.71 12.99
C VAL A 53 -8.70 5.45 12.61
N ILE A 54 -8.98 5.02 11.37
CA ILE A 54 -10.36 4.73 10.92
C ILE A 54 -11.01 3.66 11.82
N LYS A 55 -10.27 2.63 12.21
CA LYS A 55 -10.78 1.59 13.11
C LYS A 55 -11.18 2.18 14.47
N ARG A 56 -10.37 3.08 15.03
CA ARG A 56 -10.69 3.79 16.30
C ARG A 56 -11.88 4.71 16.14
N ASP A 57 -12.00 5.42 15.03
CA ASP A 57 -13.14 6.27 14.72
C ASP A 57 -14.45 5.47 14.62
N ALA A 58 -14.39 4.29 14.01
CA ALA A 58 -15.53 3.36 13.97
C ALA A 58 -15.92 2.88 15.38
N GLU A 59 -14.94 2.60 16.24
CA GLU A 59 -15.17 2.22 17.64
C GLU A 59 -15.79 3.35 18.45
N ILE A 60 -15.26 4.56 18.34
CA ILE A 60 -15.80 5.75 18.99
C ILE A 60 -17.25 6.00 18.54
N THR A 61 -17.51 5.85 17.24
CA THR A 61 -18.86 6.01 16.67
C THR A 61 -19.83 4.98 17.25
N ARG A 62 -19.41 3.72 17.35
CA ARG A 62 -20.19 2.65 17.99
C ARG A 62 -20.50 2.98 19.45
N LEU A 63 -19.47 3.34 20.24
CA LEU A 63 -19.63 3.68 21.65
C LEU A 63 -20.57 4.88 21.87
N LYS A 64 -20.46 5.91 21.03
CA LYS A 64 -21.40 7.05 21.09
C LYS A 64 -22.83 6.66 20.78
N LYS A 65 -23.06 5.74 19.83
CA LYS A 65 -24.38 5.20 19.51
C LYS A 65 -24.91 4.33 20.66
N GLU A 66 -24.08 3.48 21.26
CA GLU A 66 -24.46 2.66 22.42
C GLU A 66 -24.88 3.54 23.61
N LEU A 67 -24.10 4.57 23.96
CA LEU A 67 -24.47 5.54 25.01
C LEU A 67 -25.80 6.22 24.75
N LYS A 68 -26.12 6.56 23.48
CA LYS A 68 -27.41 7.15 23.14
C LYS A 68 -28.57 6.16 23.33
N ILE A 69 -28.36 4.88 23.01
CA ILE A 69 -29.36 3.83 23.21
C ILE A 69 -29.58 3.61 24.71
N GLU A 70 -28.51 3.49 25.48
CA GLU A 70 -28.61 3.29 26.94
C GLU A 70 -29.38 4.43 27.66
N ARG A 71 -29.13 5.68 27.25
CA ARG A 71 -29.79 6.86 27.82
C ARG A 71 -31.21 7.10 27.33
N ASN A 72 -31.68 6.31 26.36
CA ASN A 72 -33.03 6.48 25.84
C ASN A 72 -34.04 5.79 26.76
N GLU A 73 -34.80 6.59 27.51
CA GLU A 73 -35.83 6.11 28.46
C GLU A 73 -37.06 5.53 27.77
N SER A 74 -37.28 5.84 26.48
CA SER A 74 -38.44 5.31 25.73
C SER A 74 -38.26 3.88 25.21
N LEU A 75 -37.05 3.30 25.35
CA LEU A 75 -36.76 1.93 24.91
C LEU A 75 -36.78 0.95 26.09
N SER A 76 -37.40 -0.19 25.88
CA SER A 76 -37.33 -1.31 26.82
C SER A 76 -35.93 -1.90 26.91
N LEU A 77 -35.64 -2.65 27.96
CA LEU A 77 -34.33 -3.30 28.15
C LEU A 77 -34.02 -4.29 27.00
N GLU A 78 -35.03 -4.97 26.51
CA GLU A 78 -34.90 -5.91 25.40
C GLU A 78 -34.57 -5.20 24.09
N GLU A 79 -35.27 -4.12 23.74
CA GLU A 79 -35.02 -3.29 22.57
C GLU A 79 -33.60 -2.66 22.61
N LYS A 80 -33.14 -2.19 23.78
CA LYS A 80 -31.76 -1.69 23.97
C LYS A 80 -30.76 -2.78 23.68
N SER A 81 -30.91 -3.96 24.27
CA SER A 81 -30.04 -5.11 24.07
C SER A 81 -29.92 -5.48 22.59
N ASP A 82 -31.03 -5.55 21.87
CA ASP A 82 -31.05 -5.94 20.46
C ASP A 82 -30.37 -4.89 19.57
N LYS A 83 -30.63 -3.60 19.81
CA LYS A 83 -29.96 -2.50 19.10
C LYS A 83 -28.45 -2.48 19.35
N ILE A 84 -28.01 -2.72 20.58
CA ILE A 84 -26.59 -2.79 20.93
C ILE A 84 -25.92 -3.99 20.23
N LYS A 85 -26.55 -5.16 20.24
CA LYS A 85 -26.06 -6.34 19.51
C LYS A 85 -25.94 -6.09 18.01
N ALA A 86 -26.91 -5.37 17.40
CA ALA A 86 -26.86 -4.99 16.00
C ALA A 86 -25.67 -4.08 15.70
N LEU A 87 -25.42 -3.03 16.52
CA LEU A 87 -24.27 -2.15 16.40
C LEU A 87 -22.92 -2.91 16.53
N GLN A 88 -22.85 -3.86 17.46
CA GLN A 88 -21.65 -4.68 17.64
C GLN A 88 -21.38 -5.58 16.42
N ARG A 89 -22.44 -6.13 15.81
CA ARG A 89 -22.30 -6.91 14.56
C ARG A 89 -21.80 -6.05 13.42
N GLU A 90 -22.36 -4.85 13.24
CA GLU A 90 -21.94 -3.89 12.22
C GLU A 90 -20.48 -3.50 12.41
N TYR A 91 -20.07 -3.14 13.63
CA TYR A 91 -18.69 -2.81 13.96
C TYR A 91 -17.73 -3.96 13.64
N ARG A 92 -18.07 -5.21 14.05
CA ARG A 92 -17.23 -6.38 13.74
C ARG A 92 -17.07 -6.59 12.23
N LYS A 93 -18.14 -6.35 11.45
CA LYS A 93 -18.09 -6.42 9.98
C LYS A 93 -17.14 -5.37 9.42
N THR A 94 -17.28 -4.12 9.86
CA THR A 94 -16.38 -3.02 9.45
C THR A 94 -14.92 -3.32 9.77
N VAL A 95 -14.62 -3.75 11.01
CA VAL A 95 -13.24 -4.10 11.40
C VAL A 95 -12.66 -5.25 10.56
N ARG A 96 -13.50 -6.23 10.17
CA ARG A 96 -13.05 -7.33 9.31
C ARG A 96 -12.67 -6.83 7.91
N ILE A 97 -13.49 -5.95 7.32
CA ILE A 97 -13.21 -5.34 6.02
C ILE A 97 -11.90 -4.55 6.09
N LEU A 98 -11.76 -3.64 7.07
CA LEU A 98 -10.55 -2.83 7.23
C LEU A 98 -9.29 -3.66 7.42
N LYS A 99 -9.37 -4.79 8.12
CA LYS A 99 -8.24 -5.73 8.25
C LYS A 99 -7.89 -6.39 6.91
N SER A 100 -8.90 -6.86 6.18
CA SER A 100 -8.70 -7.48 4.87
C SER A 100 -8.06 -6.50 3.89
N ASP A 101 -8.51 -5.24 3.89
CA ASP A 101 -7.98 -4.21 3.01
C ASP A 101 -6.55 -3.80 3.37
N LEU A 102 -6.23 -3.75 4.67
CA LEU A 102 -4.85 -3.51 5.10
C LEU A 102 -3.91 -4.63 4.65
N GLU A 103 -4.30 -5.89 4.82
CA GLU A 103 -3.48 -7.03 4.35
C GLU A 103 -3.32 -6.98 2.82
N PHE A 104 -4.39 -6.68 2.08
CA PHE A 104 -4.32 -6.50 0.64
C PHE A 104 -3.33 -5.39 0.23
N VAL A 105 -3.30 -4.25 0.93
CA VAL A 105 -2.34 -3.16 0.66
C VAL A 105 -0.91 -3.63 0.95
N LYS A 106 -0.68 -4.35 2.05
CA LYS A 106 0.63 -4.90 2.40
C LYS A 106 1.14 -5.88 1.34
N GLU A 107 0.29 -6.81 0.91
CA GLU A 107 0.63 -7.78 -0.15
C GLU A 107 0.92 -7.06 -1.48
N SER A 108 0.08 -6.09 -1.84
CA SER A 108 0.26 -5.29 -3.06
C SER A 108 1.57 -4.49 -3.05
N ASN A 109 1.99 -4.00 -1.88
CA ASN A 109 3.22 -3.23 -1.69
C ASN A 109 4.48 -4.05 -1.98
N VAL A 110 4.49 -5.35 -1.68
CA VAL A 110 5.62 -6.24 -1.98
C VAL A 110 5.91 -6.36 -3.48
N GLY A 111 4.90 -6.19 -4.33
CA GLY A 111 5.07 -6.16 -5.79
C GLY A 111 5.39 -7.52 -6.44
N GLY A 112 5.31 -8.63 -5.68
CA GLY A 112 5.61 -9.98 -6.16
C GLY A 112 4.57 -10.52 -7.15
N GLU A 113 3.33 -10.10 -7.03
CA GLU A 113 2.22 -10.57 -7.87
C GLU A 113 1.83 -9.57 -8.97
N PHE A 114 1.22 -10.11 -10.03
CA PHE A 114 0.65 -9.26 -11.08
C PHE A 114 -0.57 -8.48 -10.55
N MET A 115 -0.58 -7.17 -10.79
CA MET A 115 -1.67 -6.28 -10.45
C MET A 115 -2.74 -6.30 -11.54
N SER A 116 -3.75 -7.18 -11.39
CA SER A 116 -4.90 -7.28 -12.30
C SER A 116 -5.80 -6.04 -12.24
N GLY A 117 -6.73 -5.91 -13.19
CA GLY A 117 -7.73 -4.84 -13.19
C GLY A 117 -8.54 -4.79 -11.89
N ASP A 118 -9.06 -5.94 -11.44
CA ASP A 118 -9.84 -6.04 -10.20
C ASP A 118 -9.05 -5.59 -8.97
N LYS A 119 -7.75 -5.94 -8.91
CA LYS A 119 -6.86 -5.48 -7.83
C LYS A 119 -6.65 -3.97 -7.86
N LYS A 120 -6.51 -3.38 -9.04
CA LYS A 120 -6.42 -1.91 -9.19
C LYS A 120 -7.70 -1.23 -8.73
N ASP A 121 -8.86 -1.76 -9.12
CA ASP A 121 -10.16 -1.24 -8.71
C ASP A 121 -10.31 -1.33 -7.18
N HIS A 122 -9.80 -2.39 -6.56
CA HIS A 122 -9.79 -2.51 -5.10
C HIS A 122 -8.90 -1.45 -4.43
N VAL A 123 -7.71 -1.15 -4.98
CA VAL A 123 -6.87 -0.01 -4.49
C VAL A 123 -7.66 1.30 -4.57
N HIS A 124 -8.36 1.57 -5.68
CA HIS A 124 -9.20 2.76 -5.81
C HIS A 124 -10.38 2.78 -4.84
N GLN A 125 -10.98 1.64 -4.52
CA GLN A 125 -12.03 1.55 -3.49
C GLN A 125 -11.47 1.90 -2.11
N ILE A 126 -10.30 1.39 -1.75
CA ILE A 126 -9.61 1.73 -0.50
C ILE A 126 -9.26 3.22 -0.45
N ALA A 127 -8.81 3.80 -1.56
CA ALA A 127 -8.50 5.23 -1.65
C ALA A 127 -9.71 6.14 -1.36
N ASN A 128 -10.94 5.63 -1.57
CA ASN A 128 -12.17 6.36 -1.26
C ASN A 128 -12.52 6.42 0.23
N TYR A 129 -11.81 5.68 1.10
CA TYR A 129 -11.97 5.86 2.52
C TYR A 129 -11.66 7.31 2.91
N ARG A 130 -12.34 7.79 3.94
CA ARG A 130 -12.16 9.15 4.45
C ARG A 130 -11.69 9.09 5.89
N TRP A 131 -10.73 9.89 6.22
CA TRP A 131 -10.20 10.01 7.56
C TRP A 131 -10.00 11.48 7.95
N LYS A 132 -9.86 11.74 9.26
CA LYS A 132 -9.75 13.09 9.79
C LYS A 132 -8.55 13.21 10.71
N PRO A 133 -7.32 13.31 10.18
CA PRO A 133 -6.12 13.36 11.02
C PRO A 133 -6.11 14.58 11.97
N ASN A 134 -6.52 15.74 11.48
CA ASN A 134 -6.49 17.02 12.22
C ASN A 134 -7.86 17.73 12.18
N GLY A 135 -8.94 16.97 12.21
CA GLY A 135 -10.30 17.53 12.13
C GLY A 135 -10.74 17.88 10.70
N LYS A 136 -9.84 17.88 9.72
CA LYS A 136 -10.16 18.06 8.30
C LYS A 136 -10.28 16.69 7.62
N MET A 137 -11.21 16.61 6.66
CA MET A 137 -11.40 15.41 5.88
C MET A 137 -10.32 15.32 4.81
N GLU A 138 -9.60 14.21 4.76
CA GLU A 138 -8.53 13.95 3.79
C GLU A 138 -8.78 12.63 3.05
N ASN A 139 -8.18 12.51 1.86
CA ASN A 139 -8.15 11.26 1.11
C ASN A 139 -7.31 10.23 1.86
N PHE A 140 -7.75 8.98 1.82
CA PHE A 140 -7.08 7.90 2.56
C PHE A 140 -5.73 7.53 1.96
N LEU A 141 -5.65 7.44 0.64
CA LEU A 141 -4.41 7.29 -0.11
C LEU A 141 -4.16 8.55 -0.94
N SER A 142 -2.91 8.96 -1.06
CA SER A 142 -2.49 10.01 -1.99
C SER A 142 -2.48 9.49 -3.44
N GLU A 143 -2.49 10.39 -4.42
CA GLU A 143 -2.38 10.04 -5.83
C GLU A 143 -1.09 9.27 -6.14
N ASP A 144 0.02 9.66 -5.51
CA ASP A 144 1.29 8.98 -5.63
C ASP A 144 1.25 7.56 -5.03
N GLU A 145 0.62 7.37 -3.88
CA GLU A 145 0.46 6.04 -3.28
C GLU A 145 -0.41 5.13 -4.17
N ILE A 146 -1.49 5.65 -4.75
CA ILE A 146 -2.34 4.92 -5.70
C ILE A 146 -1.53 4.54 -6.94
N TYR A 147 -0.76 5.48 -7.50
CA TYR A 147 0.08 5.24 -8.67
C TYR A 147 1.09 4.12 -8.42
N ASN A 148 1.82 4.20 -7.30
CA ASN A 148 2.80 3.19 -6.92
C ASN A 148 2.15 1.82 -6.65
N LEU A 149 1.07 1.75 -5.86
CA LEU A 149 0.39 0.49 -5.56
C LEU A 149 -0.17 -0.20 -6.80
N THR A 150 -0.58 0.57 -7.82
CA THR A 150 -1.17 0.03 -9.05
C THR A 150 -0.15 -0.33 -10.14
N ILE A 151 1.16 -0.28 -9.85
CA ILE A 151 2.21 -0.77 -10.75
C ILE A 151 1.90 -2.22 -11.17
N PRO A 152 1.84 -2.53 -12.47
CA PRO A 152 1.40 -3.85 -12.96
C PRO A 152 2.28 -5.00 -12.50
N ARG A 153 3.61 -4.80 -12.43
CA ARG A 153 4.59 -5.82 -12.06
C ARG A 153 5.86 -5.19 -11.48
N GLY A 154 6.32 -5.76 -10.37
CA GLY A 154 7.52 -5.26 -9.67
C GLY A 154 7.20 -4.05 -8.81
N THR A 155 8.25 -3.36 -8.37
CA THR A 155 8.19 -2.26 -7.41
C THR A 155 8.45 -0.89 -8.03
N LEU A 156 9.07 -0.85 -9.23
CA LEU A 156 9.49 0.37 -9.91
C LEU A 156 8.39 0.95 -10.82
N THR A 157 8.19 2.25 -10.73
CA THR A 157 7.39 2.99 -11.71
C THR A 157 8.05 2.96 -13.09
N PRO A 158 7.34 3.28 -14.18
CA PRO A 158 7.94 3.42 -15.51
C PRO A 158 9.11 4.41 -15.54
N GLU A 159 9.00 5.52 -14.82
CA GLU A 159 10.02 6.58 -14.73
C GLU A 159 11.27 6.07 -13.99
N GLU A 160 11.11 5.43 -12.83
CA GLU A 160 12.19 4.82 -12.07
C GLU A 160 12.90 3.72 -12.89
N ARG A 161 12.11 2.89 -13.59
CA ARG A 161 12.66 1.87 -14.49
C ARG A 161 13.49 2.48 -15.61
N LYS A 162 13.05 3.62 -16.16
CA LYS A 162 13.83 4.35 -17.16
C LYS A 162 15.15 4.83 -16.58
N VAL A 163 15.14 5.42 -15.37
CA VAL A 163 16.37 5.86 -14.68
C VAL A 163 17.38 4.73 -14.54
N ILE A 164 16.91 3.52 -14.14
CA ILE A 164 17.79 2.34 -14.04
C ILE A 164 18.29 1.92 -15.43
N ASN A 165 17.45 1.92 -16.46
CA ASN A 165 17.87 1.47 -17.79
C ASN A 165 18.82 2.47 -18.46
N ASP A 166 18.69 3.75 -18.19
CA ASP A 166 19.51 4.82 -18.79
C ASP A 166 20.98 4.76 -18.31
N HIS A 167 21.32 3.99 -17.23
CA HIS A 167 22.70 3.80 -16.79
C HIS A 167 23.60 3.12 -17.84
N ILE A 168 22.99 2.46 -18.84
CA ILE A 168 23.72 1.77 -19.93
C ILE A 168 24.14 2.74 -21.04
N VAL A 169 23.56 3.96 -21.07
CA VAL A 169 23.69 4.90 -22.19
C VAL A 169 24.76 5.97 -21.95
N VAL A 170 25.50 5.88 -20.85
CA VAL A 170 26.56 6.85 -20.49
C VAL A 170 27.90 6.46 -21.11
#